data_4e0a8c0a548fc9eaca86f6e2e1905d2f
#
_entry.id   4e0a8c0a548fc9eaca86f6e2e1905d2f
#
_cell.length_a   1.000
_cell.length_b   1.000
_cell.length_c   1.000
_cell.angle_alpha   90.00
_cell.angle_beta   90.00
_cell.angle_gamma   90.00
#
_symmetry.space_group_name_H-M   'P 1'
#
loop_
_entity.id
_entity.type
_entity.pdbx_description
1 polymer ?
#
loop_
_entity_poly.entity_id
_entity_poly.type
_entity_poly.pdbx_seq_one_letter_code
_entity_poly.pdbx_strand_id
1 'polypeptide(L)'
;MSTRTVINQMSGSFWANGKEYKNIKGTIEINDDGIFVDGKPIEEYKEPPVFKIVVEGSVESIETENADVEVKGSVNTITSKNGNVTCGDVMGNVDSKNGNVCCGNVAGDVTTKNGNIMRG
;
A
#
# COMPACT_ATOMS: atom_id res chain seq x y z
N MET A 1 -15.31 2.69 11.61
CA MET A 1 -14.88 2.58 10.20
C MET A 1 -13.71 1.62 10.11
N SER A 2 -13.81 0.60 9.29
CA SER A 2 -12.75 -0.39 9.16
C SER A 2 -11.68 0.07 8.20
N THR A 3 -10.45 -0.32 8.47
CA THR A 3 -9.35 -0.12 7.54
C THR A 3 -8.90 -1.48 7.03
N ARG A 4 -8.52 -1.52 5.77
CA ARG A 4 -8.02 -2.75 5.17
C ARG A 4 -6.99 -2.39 4.12
N THR A 5 -5.85 -3.06 4.19
CA THR A 5 -4.81 -2.92 3.19
C THR A 5 -4.36 -4.31 2.78
N VAL A 6 -4.30 -4.54 1.49
CA VAL A 6 -3.79 -5.80 0.94
C VAL A 6 -2.60 -5.48 0.06
N ILE A 7 -1.47 -6.12 0.35
CA ILE A 7 -0.24 -5.99 -0.44
C ILE A 7 0.04 -7.36 -1.03
N ASN A 8 -0.18 -7.50 -2.33
CA ASN A 8 -0.07 -8.79 -3.01
C ASN A 8 1.34 -9.05 -3.51
N GLN A 9 1.83 -10.26 -3.27
CA GLN A 9 3.11 -10.74 -3.80
C GLN A 9 4.26 -9.78 -3.50
N MET A 10 4.36 -9.41 -2.23
CA MET A 10 5.43 -8.54 -1.78
C MET A 10 6.72 -9.32 -1.55
N SER A 11 7.85 -8.69 -1.85
CA SER A 11 9.16 -9.23 -1.51
C SER A 11 10.02 -8.08 -1.01
N GLY A 12 10.39 -8.14 0.27
CA GLY A 12 11.20 -7.08 0.89
C GLY A 12 10.75 -6.81 2.31
N SER A 13 10.74 -5.54 2.69
CA SER A 13 10.37 -5.11 4.03
C SER A 13 9.21 -4.14 3.96
N PHE A 14 8.42 -4.06 5.04
CA PHE A 14 7.40 -3.04 5.14
C PHE A 14 7.33 -2.50 6.56
N TRP A 15 6.78 -1.31 6.67
CA TRP A 15 6.55 -0.64 7.95
C TRP A 15 5.06 -0.34 8.08
N ALA A 16 4.51 -0.69 9.22
CA ALA A 16 3.12 -0.37 9.55
C ALA A 16 3.14 0.53 10.78
N ASN A 17 2.71 1.77 10.62
CA ASN A 17 2.76 2.81 11.66
C ASN A 17 4.15 2.95 12.29
N GLY A 18 5.19 2.81 11.47
CA GLY A 18 6.57 2.95 11.93
C GLY A 18 7.22 1.69 12.45
N LYS A 19 6.48 0.60 12.58
CA LYS A 19 7.06 -0.66 13.02
C LYS A 19 7.53 -1.48 11.83
N GLU A 20 8.78 -1.91 11.87
CA GLU A 20 9.42 -2.59 10.74
C GLU A 20 9.20 -4.10 10.76
N TYR A 21 8.91 -4.65 9.60
CA TYR A 21 8.81 -6.10 9.35
C TYR A 21 9.75 -6.43 8.19
N LYS A 22 10.80 -7.20 8.47
CA LYS A 22 11.84 -7.53 7.49
C LYS A 22 11.64 -8.90 6.87
N ASN A 23 12.16 -9.05 5.65
CA ASN A 23 12.20 -10.34 4.96
C ASN A 23 10.80 -10.95 4.81
N ILE A 24 9.87 -10.13 4.40
CA ILE A 24 8.50 -10.55 4.16
C ILE A 24 8.35 -10.94 2.70
N LYS A 25 7.74 -12.08 2.47
CA LYS A 25 7.49 -12.56 1.12
C LYS A 25 6.12 -13.20 1.08
N GLY A 26 5.27 -12.73 0.18
CA GLY A 26 3.93 -13.22 0.02
C GLY A 26 2.90 -12.11 0.06
N THR A 27 1.67 -12.46 0.35
CA THR A 27 0.56 -11.52 0.40
C THR A 27 0.29 -11.09 1.84
N ILE A 28 0.23 -9.79 2.05
CA ILE A 28 0.02 -9.21 3.38
C ILE A 28 -1.38 -8.61 3.41
N GLU A 29 -2.13 -8.93 4.46
CA GLU A 29 -3.40 -8.27 4.73
C GLU A 29 -3.32 -7.59 6.10
N ILE A 30 -3.64 -6.31 6.14
CA ILE A 30 -3.67 -5.53 7.37
C ILE A 30 -5.11 -5.05 7.55
N ASN A 31 -5.71 -5.41 8.67
CA ASN A 31 -7.09 -5.01 8.97
C ASN A 31 -7.22 -4.73 10.46
N ASP A 32 -8.45 -4.54 10.94
CA ASP A 32 -8.70 -4.21 12.34
C ASP A 32 -8.35 -5.34 13.30
N ASP A 33 -8.21 -6.56 12.81
CA ASP A 33 -7.88 -7.73 13.62
C ASP A 33 -6.38 -8.00 13.73
N GLY A 34 -5.58 -7.40 12.88
CA GLY A 34 -4.13 -7.59 12.93
C GLY A 34 -3.47 -7.58 11.56
N ILE A 35 -2.27 -8.13 11.53
CA ILE A 35 -1.47 -8.24 10.33
C ILE A 35 -1.29 -9.72 9.99
N PHE A 36 -1.63 -10.09 8.77
CA PHE A 36 -1.59 -11.47 8.31
C PHE A 36 -0.68 -11.57 7.08
N VAL A 37 0.16 -12.59 7.05
CA VAL A 37 0.99 -12.90 5.88
C VAL A 37 0.56 -14.28 5.38
N ASP A 38 0.09 -14.33 4.14
CA ASP A 38 -0.45 -15.54 3.51
C ASP A 38 -1.52 -16.20 4.37
N GLY A 39 -2.35 -15.38 5.02
CA GLY A 39 -3.44 -15.85 5.86
C GLY A 39 -3.05 -16.20 7.29
N LYS A 40 -1.76 -16.08 7.64
CA LYS A 40 -1.29 -16.41 8.98
C LYS A 40 -1.04 -15.13 9.78
N PRO A 41 -1.61 -15.02 10.97
CA PRO A 41 -1.39 -13.82 11.78
C PRO A 41 0.06 -13.75 12.26
N ILE A 42 0.69 -12.59 12.06
CA ILE A 42 2.03 -12.36 12.57
C ILE A 42 2.03 -11.42 13.75
N GLU A 43 0.93 -10.70 13.96
CA GLU A 43 0.80 -9.81 15.10
C GLU A 43 -0.66 -9.49 15.33
N GLU A 44 -1.11 -9.54 16.58
CA GLU A 44 -2.44 -9.10 16.94
C GLU A 44 -2.41 -7.61 17.26
N TYR A 45 -3.26 -6.86 16.60
CA TYR A 45 -3.39 -5.43 16.84
C TYR A 45 -4.31 -5.15 18.00
N LYS A 46 -3.75 -4.54 19.03
CA LYS A 46 -4.53 -3.94 20.13
C LYS A 46 -4.39 -2.43 20.08
N GLU A 47 -3.73 -1.95 19.06
CA GLU A 47 -3.46 -0.54 18.82
C GLU A 47 -4.47 0.02 17.82
N PRO A 48 -4.50 1.35 17.62
CA PRO A 48 -5.34 1.92 16.56
C PRO A 48 -5.03 1.32 15.19
N PRO A 49 -5.97 1.40 14.23
CA PRO A 49 -5.73 0.88 12.89
C PRO A 49 -4.50 1.49 12.23
N VAL A 50 -3.94 0.76 11.28
CA VAL A 50 -2.78 1.23 10.53
C VAL A 50 -3.22 2.30 9.56
N PHE A 51 -2.67 3.50 9.69
CA PHE A 51 -2.97 4.63 8.81
C PHE A 51 -1.83 4.95 7.85
N LYS A 52 -0.65 4.41 8.09
CA LYS A 52 0.49 4.66 7.22
C LYS A 52 1.27 3.38 7.00
N ILE A 53 1.54 3.08 5.74
CA ILE A 53 2.27 1.89 5.34
C ILE A 53 3.41 2.32 4.42
N VAL A 54 4.62 1.87 4.70
CA VAL A 54 5.78 2.09 3.84
C VAL A 54 6.27 0.73 3.39
N VAL A 55 6.48 0.58 2.10
CA VAL A 55 6.97 -0.67 1.51
C VAL A 55 8.30 -0.41 0.83
N GLU A 56 9.28 -1.27 1.13
CA GLU A 56 10.58 -1.23 0.46
C GLU A 56 10.81 -2.59 -0.18
N GLY A 57 10.85 -2.61 -1.51
CA GLY A 57 11.00 -3.84 -2.26
C GLY A 57 10.07 -3.86 -3.46
N SER A 58 9.71 -5.07 -3.90
CA SER A 58 8.83 -5.25 -5.06
C SER A 58 7.45 -5.70 -4.61
N VAL A 59 6.41 -5.18 -5.27
CA VAL A 59 5.03 -5.51 -4.95
C VAL A 59 4.25 -5.70 -6.24
N GLU A 60 3.45 -6.76 -6.31
CA GLU A 60 2.57 -6.97 -7.46
C GLU A 60 1.42 -5.96 -7.46
N SER A 61 0.72 -5.83 -6.35
CA SER A 61 -0.35 -4.86 -6.25
C SER A 61 -0.57 -4.44 -4.80
N ILE A 62 -1.09 -3.23 -4.64
CA ILE A 62 -1.46 -2.71 -3.33
C ILE A 62 -2.89 -2.21 -3.42
N GLU A 63 -3.71 -2.63 -2.47
CA GLU A 63 -5.10 -2.18 -2.37
C GLU A 63 -5.31 -1.70 -0.94
N THR A 64 -5.70 -0.43 -0.77
CA THR A 64 -5.90 0.16 0.54
C THR A 64 -7.18 0.97 0.59
N GLU A 65 -7.84 0.98 1.73
CA GLU A 65 -9.09 1.73 1.90
C GLU A 65 -8.86 3.08 2.58
N ASN A 66 -8.23 3.10 3.74
CA ASN A 66 -8.12 4.32 4.54
C ASN A 66 -6.72 4.59 5.05
N ALA A 67 -5.70 4.12 4.39
CA ALA A 67 -4.34 4.30 4.84
C ALA A 67 -3.50 5.00 3.78
N ASP A 68 -2.49 5.73 4.22
CA ASP A 68 -1.50 6.31 3.31
C ASP A 68 -0.46 5.24 2.99
N VAL A 69 -0.07 5.17 1.74
CA VAL A 69 0.89 4.17 1.26
C VAL A 69 2.07 4.85 0.61
N GLU A 70 3.27 4.47 1.02
CA GLU A 70 4.49 4.92 0.38
C GLU A 70 5.27 3.68 -0.08
N VAL A 71 5.62 3.63 -1.35
CA VAL A 71 6.38 2.52 -1.92
C VAL A 71 7.73 3.04 -2.39
N LYS A 72 8.79 2.49 -1.84
CA LYS A 72 10.16 2.88 -2.19
C LYS A 72 10.78 1.97 -3.25
N GLY A 73 10.05 1.01 -3.74
CA GLY A 73 10.51 0.12 -4.80
C GLY A 73 9.59 0.23 -5.99
N SER A 74 9.39 -0.88 -6.67
CA SER A 74 8.50 -0.93 -7.82
C SER A 74 7.20 -1.63 -7.46
N VAL A 75 6.12 -1.23 -8.12
CA VAL A 75 4.81 -1.82 -7.91
C VAL A 75 4.12 -1.92 -9.27
N ASN A 76 3.33 -2.97 -9.45
CA ASN A 76 2.62 -3.15 -10.71
C ASN A 76 1.33 -2.31 -10.72
N THR A 77 0.44 -2.50 -9.76
CA THR A 77 -0.80 -1.73 -9.69
C THR A 77 -1.04 -1.24 -8.27
N ILE A 78 -1.72 -0.10 -8.17
CA ILE A 78 -2.09 0.48 -6.88
C ILE A 78 -3.55 0.90 -6.95
N THR A 79 -4.32 0.51 -5.95
CA THR A 79 -5.70 0.94 -5.78
C THR A 79 -5.85 1.53 -4.39
N SER A 80 -6.26 2.78 -4.29
CA SER A 80 -6.48 3.46 -3.02
C SER A 80 -7.86 4.07 -2.99
N LYS A 81 -8.52 3.98 -1.85
CA LYS A 81 -9.86 4.51 -1.71
C LYS A 81 -9.86 5.90 -1.10
N ASN A 82 -9.29 6.05 0.08
CA ASN A 82 -9.29 7.33 0.80
C ASN A 82 -7.93 7.76 1.33
N GLY A 83 -6.87 7.09 0.97
CA GLY A 83 -5.54 7.45 1.45
C GLY A 83 -4.70 8.06 0.35
N ASN A 84 -3.59 8.67 0.75
CA ASN A 84 -2.63 9.19 -0.20
C ASN A 84 -1.67 8.08 -0.62
N VAL A 85 -1.23 8.13 -1.86
CA VAL A 85 -0.29 7.15 -2.39
C VAL A 85 0.95 7.88 -2.87
N THR A 86 2.10 7.45 -2.37
CA THR A 86 3.40 7.92 -2.83
C THR A 86 4.18 6.71 -3.32
N CYS A 87 4.67 6.77 -4.53
CA CYS A 87 5.37 5.62 -5.09
C CYS A 87 6.46 6.07 -6.07
N GLY A 88 7.38 5.16 -6.35
CA GLY A 88 8.34 5.33 -7.41
C GLY A 88 7.73 4.91 -8.74
N ASP A 89 8.38 4.00 -9.44
CA ASP A 89 7.90 3.56 -10.74
C ASP A 89 6.74 2.58 -10.60
N VAL A 90 5.73 2.74 -11.44
CA VAL A 90 4.58 1.87 -11.49
C VAL A 90 4.50 1.26 -12.88
N MET A 91 4.45 -0.06 -12.94
CA MET A 91 4.45 -0.77 -14.22
C MET A 91 3.07 -0.87 -14.85
N GLY A 92 2.03 -0.76 -14.07
CA GLY A 92 0.65 -0.80 -14.55
C GLY A 92 -0.08 0.48 -14.23
N ASN A 93 -1.25 0.36 -13.62
CA ASN A 93 -2.14 1.49 -13.38
C ASN A 93 -2.18 1.90 -11.92
N VAL A 94 -2.48 3.17 -11.68
CA VAL A 94 -2.74 3.69 -10.35
C VAL A 94 -4.17 4.24 -10.34
N ASP A 95 -4.97 3.75 -9.39
CA ASP A 95 -6.36 4.17 -9.26
C ASP A 95 -6.58 4.66 -7.83
N SER A 96 -6.98 5.90 -7.68
CA SER A 96 -7.28 6.48 -6.39
C SER A 96 -8.66 7.13 -6.44
N LYS A 97 -9.41 7.00 -5.36
CA LYS A 97 -10.75 7.57 -5.33
C LYS A 97 -10.77 8.97 -4.72
N ASN A 98 -10.31 9.10 -3.49
CA ASN A 98 -10.38 10.38 -2.77
C ASN A 98 -9.04 10.84 -2.21
N GLY A 99 -7.95 10.22 -2.60
CA GLY A 99 -6.63 10.59 -2.10
C GLY A 99 -5.78 11.22 -3.18
N ASN A 100 -4.66 11.80 -2.78
CA ASN A 100 -3.68 12.32 -3.70
C ASN A 100 -2.71 11.22 -4.10
N VAL A 101 -2.23 11.27 -5.33
CA VAL A 101 -1.26 10.31 -5.84
C VAL A 101 -0.01 11.06 -6.27
N CYS A 102 1.13 10.63 -5.74
CA CYS A 102 2.42 11.16 -6.13
C CYS A 102 3.29 9.98 -6.56
N CYS A 103 3.65 9.93 -7.81
CA CYS A 103 4.41 8.82 -8.39
C CYS A 103 5.58 9.32 -9.20
N GLY A 104 6.54 8.40 -9.45
CA GLY A 104 7.55 8.61 -10.46
C GLY A 104 6.96 8.30 -11.83
N ASN A 105 7.60 7.41 -12.59
CA ASN A 105 7.11 7.03 -13.91
C ASN A 105 6.00 5.99 -13.78
N VAL A 106 4.93 6.18 -14.54
CA VAL A 106 3.81 5.22 -14.57
C VAL A 106 3.64 4.77 -16.00
N ALA A 107 3.75 3.45 -16.20
CA ALA A 107 3.63 2.88 -17.55
C ALA A 107 2.20 2.86 -18.05
N GLY A 108 1.24 2.71 -17.14
CA GLY A 108 -0.18 2.72 -17.49
C GLY A 108 -0.84 4.06 -17.22
N ASP A 109 -2.07 4.01 -16.72
CA ASP A 109 -2.85 5.20 -16.46
C ASP A 109 -2.90 5.53 -14.98
N VAL A 110 -2.99 6.82 -14.66
CA VAL A 110 -3.22 7.27 -13.30
C VAL A 110 -4.58 7.94 -13.26
N THR A 111 -5.45 7.43 -12.41
CA THR A 111 -6.82 7.92 -12.31
C THR A 111 -7.12 8.29 -10.87
N THR A 112 -7.70 9.46 -10.67
CA THR A 112 -8.24 9.82 -9.36
C THR A 112 -9.58 10.52 -9.56
N LYS A 113 -10.50 10.27 -8.64
CA LYS A 113 -11.83 10.85 -8.73
C LYS A 113 -11.87 12.23 -8.08
N ASN A 114 -11.36 12.37 -6.88
CA ASN A 114 -11.45 13.60 -6.11
C ASN A 114 -10.10 14.07 -5.55
N GLY A 115 -9.00 13.55 -6.03
CA GLY A 115 -7.69 13.94 -5.54
C GLY A 115 -6.84 14.56 -6.62
N ASN A 116 -5.61 14.85 -6.27
CA ASN A 116 -4.63 15.40 -7.20
C ASN A 116 -3.63 14.32 -7.60
N ILE A 117 -3.11 14.44 -8.82
CA ILE A 117 -2.10 13.53 -9.34
C ILE A 117 -0.83 14.34 -9.60
N MET A 118 0.28 13.84 -9.05
CA MET A 118 1.61 14.35 -9.37
C MET A 118 2.46 13.17 -9.81
N ARG A 119 3.03 13.27 -11.00
CA ARG A 119 3.90 12.20 -11.51
C ARG A 119 5.09 12.80 -12.25
N GLY A 120 6.20 12.10 -12.14
CA GLY A 120 7.44 12.53 -12.76
C GLY A 120 7.55 12.27 -14.23
#